data_f582e6292cc3cfade0c15b823883c50a
#
_entry.id   f582e6292cc3cfade0c15b823883c50a
#
_cell.length_a   1.000
_cell.length_b   1.000
_cell.length_c   1.000
_cell.angle_alpha   90.00
_cell.angle_beta   90.00
_cell.angle_gamma   90.00
#
_symmetry.space_group_name_H-M   'P 1'
#
loop_
_entity.id
_entity.type
_entity.pdbx_description
1 polymer ?
#
loop_
_entity_poly.entity_id
_entity_poly.type
_entity_poly.pdbx_seq_one_letter_code
_entity_poly.pdbx_strand_id
1 'polypeptide(L)'
;MLISTRGRYSLRVLIDLAQHEGYVPMKDVAARQGVSLGYLEKILPVLVKNGIVVGIQGKGGGYRLAKPADKITFGEILRLTEGTLAPVACLEEGAPECQRADGCLTLPVWAELEHIVSTYLDSVTIAQVVNRNKK
;
A
#
# COMPACT_ATOMS: atom_id res chain seq x y z
N MET A 1 8.82 -7.57 11.48
CA MET A 1 8.24 -6.69 10.44
C MET A 1 7.81 -7.52 9.24
N LEU A 2 6.52 -7.77 9.14
CA LEU A 2 5.93 -8.48 8.01
C LEU A 2 4.94 -7.58 7.30
N ILE A 3 4.97 -7.61 5.97
CA ILE A 3 3.95 -6.92 5.18
C ILE A 3 2.71 -7.81 5.18
N SER A 4 1.57 -7.26 5.60
CA SER A 4 0.34 -8.00 5.72
C SER A 4 -0.21 -8.44 4.36
N THR A 5 -1.10 -9.43 4.38
CA THR A 5 -1.87 -9.83 3.19
C THR A 5 -2.67 -8.65 2.65
N ARG A 6 -3.27 -7.84 3.55
CA ARG A 6 -4.01 -6.64 3.15
C ARG A 6 -3.13 -5.66 2.37
N GLY A 7 -1.92 -5.40 2.86
CA GLY A 7 -0.97 -4.51 2.19
C GLY A 7 -0.56 -5.03 0.82
N ARG A 8 -0.18 -6.31 0.76
CA ARG A 8 0.25 -6.91 -0.50
C ARG A 8 -0.86 -6.93 -1.55
N TYR A 9 -2.07 -7.28 -1.15
CA TYR A 9 -3.18 -7.34 -2.11
C TYR A 9 -3.69 -5.94 -2.50
N SER A 10 -3.62 -4.96 -1.60
CA SER A 10 -3.91 -3.57 -1.96
C SER A 10 -2.98 -3.11 -3.09
N LEU A 11 -1.69 -3.40 -2.98
CA LEU A 11 -0.74 -3.06 -4.04
C LEU A 11 -1.04 -3.81 -5.34
N ARG A 12 -1.40 -5.09 -5.26
CA ARG A 12 -1.74 -5.88 -6.46
C ARG A 12 -2.98 -5.33 -7.16
N VAL A 13 -3.99 -4.89 -6.40
CA VAL A 13 -5.18 -4.23 -6.98
C VAL A 13 -4.78 -2.97 -7.71
N LEU A 14 -3.95 -2.11 -7.10
CA LEU A 14 -3.54 -0.86 -7.71
C LEU A 14 -2.71 -1.08 -8.98
N ILE A 15 -1.84 -2.08 -8.97
CA ILE A 15 -1.07 -2.47 -10.17
C ILE A 15 -2.01 -2.95 -11.27
N ASP A 16 -2.99 -3.77 -10.93
CA ASP A 16 -4.00 -4.27 -11.90
C ASP A 16 -4.76 -3.10 -12.53
N LEU A 17 -5.24 -2.15 -11.69
CA LEU A 17 -5.96 -0.99 -12.19
C LEU A 17 -5.08 -0.11 -13.08
N ALA A 18 -3.80 0.01 -12.75
CA ALA A 18 -2.85 0.79 -13.54
C ALA A 18 -2.57 0.18 -14.91
N GLN A 19 -2.78 -1.13 -15.06
CA GLN A 19 -2.56 -1.86 -16.31
C GLN A 19 -3.77 -1.84 -17.25
N HIS A 20 -4.88 -1.26 -16.81
CA HIS A 20 -6.13 -1.23 -17.58
C HIS A 20 -6.69 0.18 -17.65
N GLU A 21 -7.38 0.48 -18.74
CA GLU A 21 -8.01 1.78 -18.93
C GLU A 21 -9.44 1.78 -18.40
N GLY A 22 -9.91 2.96 -17.98
CA GLY A 22 -11.28 3.16 -17.54
C GLY A 22 -11.57 2.50 -16.20
N TYR A 23 -12.86 2.34 -15.93
CA TYR A 23 -13.32 1.67 -14.71
C TYR A 23 -13.27 0.15 -14.90
N VAL A 24 -12.63 -0.53 -13.96
CA VAL A 24 -12.40 -1.97 -14.00
C VAL A 24 -13.29 -2.64 -12.95
N PRO A 25 -14.16 -3.60 -13.35
CA PRO A 25 -14.97 -4.33 -12.38
C PRO A 25 -14.09 -5.16 -11.44
N MET A 26 -14.41 -5.14 -10.13
CA MET A 26 -13.63 -5.88 -9.15
C MET A 26 -13.68 -7.39 -9.36
N LYS A 27 -14.76 -7.92 -9.93
CA LYS A 27 -14.81 -9.36 -10.28
C LYS A 27 -13.70 -9.76 -11.24
N ASP A 28 -13.33 -8.85 -12.15
CA ASP A 28 -12.26 -9.12 -13.12
C ASP A 28 -10.90 -9.06 -12.44
N VAL A 29 -10.71 -8.08 -11.54
CA VAL A 29 -9.49 -7.98 -10.73
C VAL A 29 -9.35 -9.21 -9.85
N ALA A 30 -10.42 -9.63 -9.18
CA ALA A 30 -10.43 -10.82 -8.33
C ALA A 30 -10.00 -12.06 -9.11
N ALA A 31 -10.54 -12.25 -10.32
CA ALA A 31 -10.20 -13.38 -11.17
C ALA A 31 -8.73 -13.34 -11.58
N ARG A 32 -8.23 -12.19 -12.04
CA ARG A 32 -6.82 -12.06 -12.47
C ARG A 32 -5.84 -12.25 -11.33
N GLN A 33 -6.18 -11.75 -10.13
CA GLN A 33 -5.30 -11.81 -8.97
C GLN A 33 -5.46 -13.07 -8.13
N GLY A 34 -6.45 -13.89 -8.44
CA GLY A 34 -6.69 -15.12 -7.68
C GLY A 34 -7.14 -14.86 -6.24
N VAL A 35 -7.93 -13.81 -6.03
CA VAL A 35 -8.39 -13.37 -4.70
C VAL A 35 -9.91 -13.31 -4.71
N SER A 36 -10.55 -13.60 -3.58
CA SER A 36 -12.00 -13.52 -3.49
C SER A 36 -12.48 -12.08 -3.65
N LEU A 37 -13.61 -11.91 -4.33
CA LEU A 37 -14.23 -10.60 -4.48
C LEU A 37 -14.59 -10.01 -3.12
N GLY A 38 -15.09 -10.83 -2.19
CA GLY A 38 -15.42 -10.36 -0.84
C GLY A 38 -14.22 -9.78 -0.09
N TYR A 39 -13.04 -10.34 -0.28
CA TYR A 39 -11.81 -9.80 0.32
C TYR A 39 -11.46 -8.44 -0.28
N LEU A 40 -11.54 -8.31 -1.61
CA LEU A 40 -11.28 -7.04 -2.28
C LEU A 40 -12.24 -5.95 -1.81
N GLU A 41 -13.52 -6.29 -1.60
CA GLU A 41 -14.51 -5.36 -1.09
C GLU A 41 -14.21 -4.89 0.33
N LYS A 42 -13.43 -5.64 1.10
CA LYS A 42 -12.99 -5.23 2.44
C LYS A 42 -11.82 -4.25 2.40
N ILE A 43 -10.93 -4.36 1.43
CA ILE A 43 -9.77 -3.49 1.35
C ILE A 43 -10.02 -2.18 0.58
N LEU A 44 -10.97 -2.19 -0.33
CA LEU A 44 -11.28 -1.02 -1.16
C LEU A 44 -11.70 0.23 -0.38
N PRO A 45 -12.50 0.14 0.71
CA PRO A 45 -12.93 1.36 1.41
C PRO A 45 -11.78 2.23 1.92
N VAL A 46 -10.69 1.65 2.38
CA VAL A 46 -9.51 2.40 2.81
C VAL A 46 -8.90 3.17 1.64
N LEU A 47 -8.82 2.54 0.48
CA LEU A 47 -8.26 3.14 -0.73
C LEU A 47 -9.16 4.27 -1.26
N VAL A 48 -10.47 4.07 -1.23
CA VAL A 48 -11.45 5.09 -1.64
C VAL A 48 -11.39 6.29 -0.69
N LYS A 49 -11.43 6.02 0.62
CA LYS A 49 -11.43 7.07 1.64
C LYS A 49 -10.20 7.97 1.54
N ASN A 50 -9.08 7.42 1.16
CA ASN A 50 -7.82 8.15 1.08
C ASN A 50 -7.51 8.68 -0.31
N GLY A 51 -8.48 8.65 -1.22
CA GLY A 51 -8.34 9.25 -2.54
C GLY A 51 -7.40 8.52 -3.49
N ILE A 52 -7.15 7.23 -3.23
CA ILE A 52 -6.26 6.41 -4.07
C ILE A 52 -7.01 5.83 -5.26
N VAL A 53 -8.25 5.39 -5.03
CA VAL A 53 -9.12 4.88 -6.09
C VAL A 53 -10.46 5.56 -6.04
N VAL A 54 -11.14 5.58 -7.17
CA VAL A 54 -12.51 6.07 -7.30
C VAL A 54 -13.35 5.01 -7.98
N GLY A 55 -14.57 4.83 -7.51
CA GLY A 55 -15.50 3.84 -8.06
C GLY A 55 -16.78 4.45 -8.54
N ILE A 56 -17.41 3.80 -9.52
CA ILE A 56 -18.77 4.08 -9.94
C ILE A 56 -19.57 2.78 -9.96
N GLN A 57 -20.86 2.88 -9.68
CA GLN A 57 -21.76 1.74 -9.67
C GLN A 57 -22.51 1.61 -10.98
N GLY A 58 -23.09 0.45 -11.21
CA GLY A 58 -23.97 0.18 -12.34
C GLY A 58 -23.24 -0.42 -13.53
N LYS A 59 -23.91 -0.44 -14.67
CA LYS A 59 -23.38 -0.99 -15.90
C LYS A 59 -22.19 -0.17 -16.38
N GLY A 60 -21.08 -0.83 -16.67
CA GLY A 60 -19.84 -0.15 -17.01
C GLY A 60 -19.10 0.38 -15.81
N GLY A 61 -19.56 0.07 -14.59
CA GLY A 61 -18.94 0.50 -13.36
C GLY A 61 -17.75 -0.33 -12.93
N GLY A 62 -17.13 0.09 -11.86
CA GLY A 62 -15.93 -0.53 -11.31
C GLY A 62 -15.07 0.52 -10.63
N TYR A 63 -13.77 0.28 -10.62
CA TYR A 63 -12.82 1.18 -9.97
C TYR A 63 -11.70 1.56 -10.92
N ARG A 64 -11.14 2.73 -10.68
CA ARG A 64 -9.91 3.18 -11.36
C ARG A 64 -9.06 3.96 -10.38
N LEU A 65 -7.80 4.18 -10.71
CA LEU A 65 -6.93 5.03 -9.91
C LEU A 65 -7.48 6.46 -9.90
N ALA A 66 -7.55 7.08 -8.72
CA ALA A 66 -8.00 8.46 -8.57
C ALA A 66 -6.89 9.46 -8.83
N LYS A 67 -5.64 9.00 -8.81
CA LYS A 67 -4.48 9.83 -9.11
C LYS A 67 -3.49 9.04 -9.97
N PRO A 68 -2.56 9.72 -10.66
CA PRO A 68 -1.64 9.02 -11.56
C PRO A 68 -0.80 7.97 -10.85
N ALA A 69 -0.53 6.86 -11.54
CA ALA A 69 0.24 5.74 -10.98
C ALA A 69 1.66 6.15 -10.57
N ASP A 70 2.24 7.17 -11.19
CA ASP A 70 3.55 7.70 -10.83
C ASP A 70 3.52 8.60 -9.59
N LYS A 71 2.33 8.85 -9.03
CA LYS A 71 2.13 9.61 -7.80
C LYS A 71 1.66 8.74 -6.64
N ILE A 72 1.60 7.44 -6.82
CA ILE A 72 1.23 6.48 -5.77
C ILE A 72 2.47 5.65 -5.45
N THR A 73 2.98 5.77 -4.22
CA THR A 73 4.16 5.03 -3.78
C THR A 73 3.76 3.82 -2.95
N PHE A 74 4.62 2.82 -2.93
CA PHE A 74 4.45 1.67 -2.05
C PHE A 74 4.41 2.09 -0.58
N GLY A 75 5.24 3.07 -0.21
CA GLY A 75 5.26 3.58 1.17
C GLY A 75 3.92 4.17 1.58
N GLU A 76 3.30 4.97 0.73
CA GLU A 76 1.98 5.54 0.99
C GLU A 76 0.94 4.46 1.27
N ILE A 77 0.87 3.46 0.40
CA ILE A 77 -0.14 2.40 0.52
C ILE A 77 0.11 1.53 1.75
N LEU A 78 1.35 1.16 2.01
CA LEU A 78 1.67 0.31 3.16
C LEU A 78 1.41 1.03 4.49
N ARG A 79 1.63 2.35 4.57
CA ARG A 79 1.25 3.11 5.76
C ARG A 79 -0.26 3.11 5.99
N LEU A 80 -1.06 3.17 4.93
CA LEU A 80 -2.52 3.10 5.03
C LEU A 80 -3.00 1.72 5.51
N THR A 81 -2.36 0.66 5.06
CA THR A 81 -2.80 -0.70 5.36
C THR A 81 -2.20 -1.27 6.64
N GLU A 82 -0.94 -0.92 6.93
CA GLU A 82 -0.23 -1.44 8.10
C GLU A 82 -0.36 -0.53 9.33
N GLY A 83 -0.72 0.74 9.12
CA GLY A 83 -0.76 1.76 10.17
C GLY A 83 0.62 2.34 10.48
N THR A 84 1.67 1.54 10.44
CA THR A 84 3.04 1.99 10.67
C THR A 84 4.00 1.11 9.88
N LEU A 85 5.15 1.69 9.53
CA LEU A 85 6.28 0.93 8.96
C LEU A 85 7.43 0.81 9.96
N ALA A 86 7.21 1.22 11.21
CA ALA A 86 8.24 1.10 12.24
C ALA A 86 8.56 -0.37 12.53
N PRO A 87 9.86 -0.76 12.55
CA PRO A 87 10.23 -2.15 12.81
C PRO A 87 10.05 -2.56 14.27
N VAL A 88 9.98 -1.59 15.19
CA VAL A 88 9.77 -1.83 16.62
C VAL A 88 8.78 -0.82 17.15
N ALA A 89 8.06 -1.20 18.22
CA ALA A 89 6.99 -0.39 18.79
C ALA A 89 7.46 0.98 19.30
N CYS A 90 8.68 1.07 19.81
CA CYS A 90 9.21 2.31 20.37
C CYS A 90 9.49 3.39 19.31
N LEU A 91 9.49 3.03 18.02
CA LEU A 91 9.64 3.98 16.91
C LEU A 91 8.30 4.36 16.28
N GLU A 92 7.19 3.79 16.74
CA GLU A 92 5.87 4.16 16.22
C GLU A 92 5.51 5.58 16.65
N GLU A 93 4.85 6.31 15.75
CA GLU A 93 4.35 7.64 16.04
C GLU A 93 3.42 7.60 17.26
N GLY A 94 3.66 8.52 18.21
CA GLY A 94 2.86 8.57 19.43
C GLY A 94 3.23 7.52 20.47
N ALA A 95 4.27 6.70 20.23
CA ALA A 95 4.72 5.73 21.22
C ALA A 95 5.25 6.42 22.48
N PRO A 96 5.00 5.86 23.68
CA PRO A 96 5.57 6.40 24.89
C PRO A 96 7.10 6.31 24.88
N GLU A 97 7.76 7.29 25.48
CA GLU A 97 9.20 7.28 25.59
C GLU A 97 9.67 6.03 26.34
N CYS A 98 10.60 5.29 25.74
CA CYS A 98 11.15 4.09 26.37
C CYS A 98 12.10 4.49 27.51
N GLN A 99 11.92 3.88 28.68
CA GLN A 99 12.77 4.13 29.85
C GLN A 99 14.24 3.81 29.58
N ARG A 100 14.54 3.00 28.56
CA ARG A 100 15.89 2.62 28.17
C ARG A 100 16.42 3.40 26.96
N ALA A 101 15.67 4.40 26.48
CA ALA A 101 16.03 5.10 25.23
C ALA A 101 17.45 5.68 25.26
N ASP A 102 17.84 6.31 26.37
CA ASP A 102 19.14 6.95 26.50
C ASP A 102 20.30 5.95 26.53
N GLY A 103 20.07 4.74 26.99
CA GLY A 103 21.08 3.68 27.08
C GLY A 103 20.86 2.52 26.11
N CYS A 104 19.88 2.62 25.21
CA CYS A 104 19.54 1.51 24.30
C CYS A 104 20.51 1.46 23.12
N LEU A 105 21.38 0.46 23.12
CA LEU A 105 22.39 0.31 22.07
C LEU A 105 21.80 -0.16 20.74
N THR A 106 20.60 -0.78 20.74
CA THR A 106 19.97 -1.30 19.53
C THR A 106 19.04 -0.29 18.86
N LEU A 107 18.55 0.73 19.59
CA LEU A 107 17.62 1.70 19.03
C LEU A 107 18.14 2.38 17.77
N PRO A 108 19.41 2.84 17.71
CA PRO A 108 19.91 3.45 16.48
C PRO A 108 19.89 2.53 15.27
N VAL A 109 20.07 1.23 15.49
CA VAL A 109 19.99 0.22 14.40
C VAL A 109 18.58 0.14 13.84
N TRP A 110 17.58 0.09 14.73
CA TRP A 110 16.18 0.03 14.31
C TRP A 110 15.74 1.34 13.64
N ALA A 111 16.20 2.48 14.14
CA ALA A 111 15.91 3.77 13.53
C ALA A 111 16.49 3.86 12.11
N GLU A 112 17.71 3.37 11.92
CA GLU A 112 18.33 3.32 10.60
C GLU A 112 17.60 2.38 9.66
N LEU A 113 17.20 1.20 10.15
CA LEU A 113 16.40 0.24 9.38
C LEU A 113 15.09 0.88 8.91
N GLU A 114 14.37 1.56 9.81
CA GLU A 114 13.15 2.27 9.45
C GLU A 114 13.39 3.29 8.35
N HIS A 115 14.46 4.07 8.48
CA HIS A 115 14.82 5.08 7.50
C HIS A 115 15.09 4.46 6.13
N ILE A 116 15.83 3.36 6.08
CA ILE A 116 16.15 2.67 4.82
C ILE A 116 14.88 2.11 4.19
N VAL A 117 14.04 1.43 4.97
CA VAL A 117 12.80 0.83 4.47
C VAL A 117 11.85 1.92 3.96
N SER A 118 11.64 2.97 4.74
CA SER A 118 10.74 4.07 4.36
C SER A 118 11.25 4.79 3.12
N THR A 119 12.53 5.10 3.05
CA THR A 119 13.12 5.77 1.89
C THR A 119 12.97 4.92 0.64
N TYR A 120 13.25 3.62 0.74
CA TYR A 120 13.09 2.72 -0.39
C TYR A 120 11.64 2.66 -0.86
N LEU A 121 10.71 2.38 0.05
CA LEU A 121 9.30 2.23 -0.31
C LEU A 121 8.69 3.53 -0.84
N ASP A 122 9.13 4.68 -0.34
CA ASP A 122 8.67 5.98 -0.83
C ASP A 122 9.24 6.30 -2.22
N SER A 123 10.30 5.61 -2.64
CA SER A 123 10.88 5.77 -3.97
C SER A 123 10.25 4.86 -5.03
N VAL A 124 9.46 3.85 -4.62
CA VAL A 124 8.86 2.88 -5.54
C VAL A 124 7.42 3.28 -5.83
N THR A 125 7.13 3.61 -7.08
CA THR A 125 5.77 3.97 -7.52
C THR A 125 5.09 2.80 -8.21
N ILE A 126 3.76 2.85 -8.27
CA ILE A 126 2.96 1.87 -9.02
C ILE A 126 3.38 1.87 -10.49
N ALA A 127 3.59 3.07 -11.07
CA ALA A 127 4.01 3.19 -12.48
C ALA A 127 5.33 2.48 -12.75
N GLN A 128 6.31 2.62 -11.85
CA GLN A 128 7.61 1.96 -12.01
C GLN A 128 7.48 0.44 -12.04
N VAL A 129 6.65 -0.12 -11.15
CA VAL A 129 6.44 -1.57 -11.08
C VAL A 129 5.75 -2.08 -12.34
N VAL A 130 4.73 -1.37 -12.81
CA VAL A 130 4.04 -1.71 -14.07
C VAL A 130 5.01 -1.67 -15.24
N ASN A 131 5.86 -0.64 -15.31
CA ASN A 131 6.80 -0.47 -16.41
C ASN A 131 7.93 -1.50 -16.42
N ARG A 132 8.29 -2.08 -15.27
CA ARG A 132 9.30 -3.16 -15.20
C ARG A 132 8.90 -4.37 -16.03
N ASN A 133 7.61 -4.63 -16.21
CA ASN A 133 7.10 -5.78 -16.95
C ASN A 133 6.85 -5.48 -18.43
N LYS A 134 7.04 -4.23 -18.87
CA LYS A 134 6.96 -3.86 -20.29
C LYS A 134 8.30 -4.12 -20.95
N LYS A 135 8.32 -5.13 -21.78
CA LYS A 135 9.49 -5.43 -22.60
C LYS A 135 9.31 -4.82 -23.98
#